data_7e138906136d788c81a8f2b1ecbc40de
#
_entry.id   7e138906136d788c81a8f2b1ecbc40de
#
_cell.length_a   1.000
_cell.length_b   1.000
_cell.length_c   1.000
_cell.angle_alpha   90.00
_cell.angle_beta   90.00
_cell.angle_gamma   90.00
#
_symmetry.space_group_name_H-M   'P 1'
#
loop_
_entity.id
_entity.type
_entity.pdbx_description
1 polymer ?
#
loop_
_entity_poly.entity_id
_entity_poly.type
_entity_poly.pdbx_seq_one_letter_code
_entity_poly.pdbx_strand_id
1 'polypeptide(L)'
;MSSPLTDNLDKWITELKTDPDSTFILNGIRYGFDITDKGQNIKPAEAANSKKAEIQYRDAVEKQIRKEIELGRYVTVDKKPKIVSPISCVPKEDGSVRLIHDCSQPAGHAINDYSEKGEKLSFVSVDSAVNLVRKGWYMAIVDLRSAYRHCPISEKSRNLAGLKWRFEGEKDYTYLVDTRLMFGASLSVSIFYRKTQSVVRMLKRRGINAIICYIDDFFLTAESESECKQAMDMLISVLTDLGFSISWDKCVSPCTKLTFLGVNLDTGKSVISIPSEKLKSTITTLEMWHNKKNRASKRDFQQLIGYLNWIAAVIHAVRPTLRNLIDRMVSLRASHHRMRISSSLKRTLQVIRDLCITFNGTSLFLRKAQPEATYIVSDSSTTGGGAAVVRESNVLDWTYTNWNCDYPVFAKAHINIQELAMVYIAVKRWAPSFRNCKVNVYTDNCVTLNAVNRGAIRNKLGSDILCDLLIICSMYNIKLCANWIPSKSNKLADSISRMHVLPYATFVFHRCRFTDFSYHVSQSSYKYLLQQWYSKRPYWIEKCNVTD
;
A
#
# COMPACT_ATOMS: atom_id res chain seq x y z
N MET A 1 6.88 32.30 -19.52
CA MET A 1 7.03 32.48 -18.07
C MET A 1 8.13 31.56 -17.59
N SER A 2 9.17 32.14 -17.02
CA SER A 2 10.29 31.43 -16.45
C SER A 2 9.84 30.53 -15.29
N SER A 3 10.37 29.33 -15.20
CA SER A 3 10.24 28.46 -14.05
C SER A 3 11.62 27.90 -13.72
N PRO A 4 11.89 27.56 -12.46
CA PRO A 4 13.20 26.98 -12.10
C PRO A 4 13.60 25.79 -12.98
N LEU A 5 12.63 25.03 -13.49
CA LEU A 5 12.88 23.93 -14.43
C LEU A 5 13.27 24.43 -15.83
N THR A 6 12.60 25.47 -16.31
CA THR A 6 12.87 26.07 -17.64
C THR A 6 14.25 26.72 -17.65
N ASP A 7 14.65 27.36 -16.54
CA ASP A 7 15.94 28.03 -16.40
C ASP A 7 17.11 27.03 -16.40
N ASN A 8 16.84 25.75 -16.10
CA ASN A 8 17.82 24.66 -16.12
C ASN A 8 17.63 23.66 -17.28
N LEU A 9 16.98 24.07 -18.36
CA LEU A 9 16.62 23.18 -19.48
C LEU A 9 17.82 22.45 -20.08
N ASP A 10 18.97 23.12 -20.21
CA ASP A 10 20.19 22.51 -20.79
C ASP A 10 20.69 21.34 -19.94
N LYS A 11 20.59 21.45 -18.61
CA LYS A 11 20.92 20.35 -17.70
C LYS A 11 19.95 19.19 -17.89
N TRP A 12 18.66 19.46 -18.03
CA TRP A 12 17.66 18.44 -18.34
C TRP A 12 17.95 17.73 -19.67
N ILE A 13 18.31 18.46 -20.73
CA ILE A 13 18.66 17.88 -22.04
C ILE A 13 19.85 16.93 -21.89
N THR A 14 20.85 17.33 -21.14
CA THR A 14 22.06 16.51 -20.91
C THR A 14 21.73 15.24 -20.16
N GLU A 15 20.98 15.34 -19.09
CA GLU A 15 20.67 14.23 -18.20
C GLU A 15 19.68 13.21 -18.81
N LEU A 16 18.81 13.67 -19.70
CA LEU A 16 17.76 12.84 -20.29
C LEU A 16 18.14 12.19 -21.64
N LYS A 17 19.37 12.31 -22.12
CA LYS A 17 19.78 11.81 -23.46
C LYS A 17 19.32 10.38 -23.75
N THR A 18 19.40 9.49 -22.77
CA THR A 18 19.06 8.06 -22.90
C THR A 18 17.81 7.66 -22.10
N ASP A 19 17.07 8.63 -21.58
CA ASP A 19 15.91 8.36 -20.74
C ASP A 19 14.66 8.10 -21.60
N PRO A 20 13.86 7.07 -21.32
CA PRO A 20 12.66 6.76 -22.11
C PRO A 20 11.60 7.88 -22.05
N ASP A 21 11.60 8.70 -21.00
CA ASP A 21 10.68 9.83 -20.84
C ASP A 21 11.26 11.15 -21.38
N SER A 22 12.43 11.15 -22.04
CA SER A 22 13.16 12.34 -22.48
C SER A 22 12.28 13.31 -23.25
N THR A 23 11.67 12.86 -24.34
CA THR A 23 10.83 13.69 -25.20
C THR A 23 9.66 14.31 -24.46
N PHE A 24 8.98 13.49 -23.62
CA PHE A 24 7.84 13.95 -22.84
C PHE A 24 8.22 15.01 -21.82
N ILE A 25 9.30 14.78 -21.08
CA ILE A 25 9.77 15.70 -20.02
C ILE A 25 10.29 16.99 -20.61
N LEU A 26 11.13 16.92 -21.65
CA LEU A 26 11.72 18.10 -22.29
C LEU A 26 10.65 18.98 -22.95
N ASN A 27 9.67 18.39 -23.65
CA ASN A 27 8.55 19.14 -24.20
C ASN A 27 7.71 19.79 -23.10
N GLY A 28 7.44 19.05 -22.03
CA GLY A 28 6.67 19.58 -20.89
C GLY A 28 7.39 20.72 -20.15
N ILE A 29 8.73 20.68 -20.03
CA ILE A 29 9.51 21.77 -19.44
C ILE A 29 9.51 22.99 -20.37
N ARG A 30 9.67 22.78 -21.68
CA ARG A 30 9.80 23.84 -22.69
C ARG A 30 8.48 24.54 -22.99
N TYR A 31 7.42 23.77 -23.19
CA TYR A 31 6.12 24.26 -23.69
C TYR A 31 4.99 24.17 -22.66
N GLY A 32 5.27 23.59 -21.48
CA GLY A 32 4.27 23.26 -20.47
C GLY A 32 3.63 21.89 -20.69
N PHE A 33 3.13 21.29 -19.61
CA PHE A 33 2.46 20.01 -19.61
C PHE A 33 0.96 20.18 -19.85
N ASP A 34 0.37 19.29 -20.64
CA ASP A 34 -1.07 19.26 -20.81
C ASP A 34 -1.78 18.62 -19.61
N ILE A 35 -2.86 19.24 -19.15
CA ILE A 35 -3.67 18.72 -18.03
C ILE A 35 -4.88 17.91 -18.47
N THR A 36 -5.08 17.80 -19.78
CA THR A 36 -6.10 16.97 -20.44
C THR A 36 -5.46 16.31 -21.66
N ASP A 37 -5.91 15.13 -22.03
CA ASP A 37 -5.46 14.38 -23.22
C ASP A 37 -6.55 14.17 -24.26
N LYS A 38 -7.84 14.40 -23.90
CA LYS A 38 -8.98 14.43 -24.82
C LYS A 38 -9.17 15.83 -25.37
N GLY A 39 -8.45 16.16 -26.42
CA GLY A 39 -8.35 17.52 -26.96
C GLY A 39 -9.62 18.09 -27.65
N GLN A 40 -10.78 17.44 -27.64
CA GLN A 40 -11.91 17.87 -28.48
C GLN A 40 -13.18 18.15 -27.66
N ASN A 41 -13.87 19.27 -28.04
CA ASN A 41 -15.19 19.68 -27.54
C ASN A 41 -15.33 19.85 -26.01
N ILE A 42 -14.31 20.41 -25.36
CA ILE A 42 -14.43 20.83 -23.97
C ILE A 42 -15.51 21.91 -23.88
N LYS A 43 -16.54 21.67 -23.08
CA LYS A 43 -17.63 22.64 -22.88
C LYS A 43 -17.28 23.61 -21.75
N PRO A 44 -17.68 24.88 -21.84
CA PRO A 44 -17.57 25.82 -20.72
C PRO A 44 -18.30 25.30 -19.49
N ALA A 45 -17.64 25.37 -18.34
CA ALA A 45 -18.21 24.87 -17.10
C ALA A 45 -17.68 25.65 -15.89
N GLU A 46 -18.52 25.80 -14.88
CA GLU A 46 -18.18 26.49 -13.64
C GLU A 46 -18.91 25.86 -12.46
N ALA A 47 -18.23 25.76 -11.32
CA ALA A 47 -18.85 25.35 -10.07
C ALA A 47 -18.54 26.33 -8.93
N ALA A 48 -19.37 26.30 -7.89
CA ALA A 48 -19.19 27.12 -6.71
C ALA A 48 -18.07 26.55 -5.82
N ASN A 49 -17.28 27.42 -5.23
CA ASN A 49 -16.26 27.04 -4.27
C ASN A 49 -16.86 26.30 -3.06
N SER A 50 -16.03 25.51 -2.38
CA SER A 50 -16.49 24.81 -1.19
C SER A 50 -16.78 25.77 -0.02
N LYS A 51 -17.84 25.50 0.75
CA LYS A 51 -18.14 26.24 1.98
C LYS A 51 -16.96 26.24 2.96
N LYS A 52 -16.16 25.20 2.93
CA LYS A 52 -14.95 25.08 3.74
C LYS A 52 -13.93 26.15 3.39
N ALA A 53 -13.71 26.41 2.09
CA ALA A 53 -12.79 27.45 1.64
C ALA A 53 -13.36 28.85 1.82
N GLU A 54 -14.64 29.07 1.46
CA GLU A 54 -15.25 30.42 1.46
C GLU A 54 -15.69 30.91 2.85
N ILE A 55 -15.94 30.00 3.80
CA ILE A 55 -16.47 30.36 5.12
C ILE A 55 -15.49 29.98 6.23
N GLN A 56 -15.15 28.67 6.33
CA GLN A 56 -14.42 28.15 7.48
C GLN A 56 -12.94 28.56 7.50
N TYR A 57 -12.29 28.64 6.36
CA TYR A 57 -10.86 28.95 6.23
C TYR A 57 -10.60 30.11 5.27
N ARG A 58 -11.54 31.04 5.16
CA ARG A 58 -11.52 32.12 4.19
C ARG A 58 -10.20 32.89 4.16
N ASP A 59 -9.77 33.41 5.31
CA ASP A 59 -8.57 34.25 5.41
C ASP A 59 -7.30 33.49 5.04
N ALA A 60 -7.18 32.25 5.50
CA ALA A 60 -6.04 31.40 5.17
C ALA A 60 -6.01 31.03 3.68
N VAL A 61 -7.19 30.80 3.06
CA VAL A 61 -7.33 30.55 1.62
C VAL A 61 -6.97 31.80 0.83
N GLU A 62 -7.51 32.97 1.19
CA GLU A 62 -7.20 34.22 0.52
C GLU A 62 -5.70 34.57 0.62
N LYS A 63 -5.11 34.45 1.79
CA LYS A 63 -3.67 34.62 1.99
C LYS A 63 -2.86 33.71 1.07
N GLN A 64 -3.27 32.45 0.93
CA GLN A 64 -2.57 31.52 0.07
C GLN A 64 -2.76 31.87 -1.43
N ILE A 65 -3.96 32.30 -1.85
CA ILE A 65 -4.23 32.76 -3.22
C ILE A 65 -3.35 33.96 -3.56
N ARG A 66 -3.30 34.98 -2.70
CA ARG A 66 -2.44 36.16 -2.90
C ARG A 66 -0.96 35.77 -3.03
N LYS A 67 -0.48 34.85 -2.19
CA LYS A 67 0.87 34.28 -2.30
C LYS A 67 1.12 33.59 -3.64
N GLU A 68 0.17 32.83 -4.16
CA GLU A 68 0.32 32.17 -5.47
C GLU A 68 0.31 33.21 -6.62
N ILE A 69 -0.41 34.32 -6.46
CA ILE A 69 -0.38 35.45 -7.40
C ILE A 69 1.00 36.14 -7.37
N GLU A 70 1.52 36.47 -6.20
CA GLU A 70 2.85 37.06 -6.01
C GLU A 70 3.97 36.20 -6.64
N LEU A 71 3.82 34.88 -6.54
CA LEU A 71 4.75 33.92 -7.15
C LEU A 71 4.53 33.73 -8.66
N GLY A 72 3.59 34.43 -9.28
CA GLY A 72 3.25 34.29 -10.71
C GLY A 72 2.67 32.94 -11.08
N ARG A 73 2.18 32.18 -10.11
CA ARG A 73 1.57 30.87 -10.33
C ARG A 73 0.08 30.98 -10.63
N TYR A 74 -0.60 31.94 -10.03
CA TYR A 74 -1.95 32.37 -10.42
C TYR A 74 -1.85 33.71 -11.16
N VAL A 75 -2.61 33.83 -12.24
CA VAL A 75 -2.67 35.05 -13.06
C VAL A 75 -4.13 35.48 -13.17
N THR A 76 -4.40 36.74 -12.85
CA THR A 76 -5.71 37.35 -13.03
C THR A 76 -6.01 37.48 -14.54
N VAL A 77 -7.24 37.20 -14.92
CA VAL A 77 -7.70 37.27 -16.31
C VAL A 77 -9.02 38.00 -16.41
N ASP A 78 -9.12 38.86 -17.44
CA ASP A 78 -10.35 39.63 -17.70
C ASP A 78 -11.48 38.78 -18.29
N LYS A 79 -11.09 37.75 -19.07
CA LYS A 79 -12.03 36.82 -19.69
C LYS A 79 -12.20 35.59 -18.82
N LYS A 80 -13.45 35.20 -18.57
CA LYS A 80 -13.78 33.98 -17.87
C LYS A 80 -13.13 32.77 -18.52
N PRO A 81 -12.36 31.96 -17.78
CA PRO A 81 -11.78 30.70 -18.27
C PRO A 81 -12.86 29.71 -18.71
N LYS A 82 -12.54 28.84 -19.65
CA LYS A 82 -13.48 27.87 -20.21
C LYS A 82 -13.98 26.88 -19.14
N ILE A 83 -13.09 26.41 -18.25
CA ILE A 83 -13.46 25.66 -17.06
C ILE A 83 -13.02 26.48 -15.82
N VAL A 84 -13.94 26.62 -14.86
CA VAL A 84 -13.67 27.23 -13.56
C VAL A 84 -13.95 26.18 -12.48
N SER A 85 -12.89 25.56 -12.01
CA SER A 85 -12.95 24.55 -10.95
C SER A 85 -13.14 25.15 -9.58
N PRO A 86 -13.95 24.56 -8.69
CA PRO A 86 -14.13 25.08 -7.35
C PRO A 86 -12.86 24.88 -6.51
N ILE A 87 -12.59 25.86 -5.66
CA ILE A 87 -11.53 25.78 -4.67
C ILE A 87 -12.04 25.11 -3.39
N SER A 88 -11.27 24.18 -2.90
CA SER A 88 -11.35 23.63 -1.55
C SER A 88 -9.99 23.77 -0.86
N CYS A 89 -9.91 23.42 0.42
CA CYS A 89 -8.66 23.49 1.16
C CYS A 89 -8.50 22.34 2.16
N VAL A 90 -7.24 21.98 2.40
CA VAL A 90 -6.83 21.09 3.48
C VAL A 90 -5.99 21.91 4.48
N PRO A 91 -6.45 22.05 5.73
CA PRO A 91 -5.68 22.74 6.75
C PRO A 91 -4.41 21.96 7.10
N LYS A 92 -3.34 22.68 7.41
CA LYS A 92 -2.08 22.15 7.92
C LYS A 92 -1.95 22.44 9.41
N GLU A 93 -1.01 21.76 10.07
CA GLU A 93 -0.74 21.91 11.51
C GLU A 93 -0.24 23.32 11.87
N ASP A 94 0.43 24.01 10.95
CA ASP A 94 0.92 25.37 11.08
C ASP A 94 -0.16 26.46 10.90
N GLY A 95 -1.43 26.07 10.78
CA GLY A 95 -2.55 26.99 10.52
C GLY A 95 -2.67 27.46 9.08
N SER A 96 -1.71 27.14 8.20
CA SER A 96 -1.82 27.40 6.77
C SER A 96 -2.74 26.39 6.08
N VAL A 97 -3.07 26.64 4.81
CA VAL A 97 -3.89 25.72 4.02
C VAL A 97 -3.15 25.26 2.76
N ARG A 98 -3.46 24.04 2.33
CA ARG A 98 -3.18 23.58 0.97
C ARG A 98 -4.43 23.80 0.13
N LEU A 99 -4.31 24.60 -0.94
CA LEU A 99 -5.38 24.78 -1.90
C LEU A 99 -5.56 23.52 -2.74
N ILE A 100 -6.81 23.15 -2.95
CA ILE A 100 -7.21 22.03 -3.81
C ILE A 100 -8.15 22.57 -4.87
N HIS A 101 -7.80 22.40 -6.13
CA HIS A 101 -8.74 22.58 -7.22
C HIS A 101 -9.56 21.29 -7.34
N ASP A 102 -10.87 21.35 -7.19
CA ASP A 102 -11.71 20.18 -7.42
C ASP A 102 -11.94 19.97 -8.91
N CYS A 103 -10.92 19.42 -9.56
CA CYS A 103 -10.93 19.14 -11.00
C CYS A 103 -11.90 18.01 -11.40
N SER A 104 -12.70 17.49 -10.48
CA SER A 104 -13.81 16.57 -10.71
C SER A 104 -15.17 17.26 -10.69
N GLN A 105 -15.20 18.59 -10.56
CA GLN A 105 -16.39 19.42 -10.61
C GLN A 105 -16.28 20.54 -11.68
N PRO A 106 -17.42 20.90 -12.30
CA PRO A 106 -18.73 20.24 -12.25
C PRO A 106 -18.72 18.89 -12.97
N ALA A 107 -19.40 17.90 -12.38
CA ALA A 107 -19.43 16.54 -12.89
C ALA A 107 -19.90 16.47 -14.37
N GLY A 108 -19.21 15.71 -15.21
CA GLY A 108 -19.44 15.57 -16.64
C GLY A 108 -18.80 16.66 -17.52
N HIS A 109 -18.29 17.74 -16.92
CA HIS A 109 -17.61 18.84 -17.63
C HIS A 109 -16.39 19.38 -16.86
N ALA A 110 -15.87 18.61 -15.91
CA ALA A 110 -14.67 18.93 -15.15
C ALA A 110 -13.39 18.58 -15.93
N ILE A 111 -12.26 19.11 -15.52
CA ILE A 111 -10.96 18.83 -16.13
C ILE A 111 -10.70 17.31 -16.21
N ASN A 112 -11.01 16.59 -15.13
CA ASN A 112 -10.77 15.14 -15.06
C ASN A 112 -11.69 14.31 -15.97
N ASP A 113 -12.82 14.86 -16.44
CA ASP A 113 -13.69 14.18 -17.40
C ASP A 113 -13.10 14.20 -18.83
N TYR A 114 -12.17 15.13 -19.10
CA TYR A 114 -11.43 15.26 -20.35
C TYR A 114 -10.03 14.65 -20.28
N SER A 115 -9.75 13.89 -19.23
CA SER A 115 -8.52 13.12 -19.08
C SER A 115 -8.81 11.64 -19.27
N GLU A 116 -8.01 10.96 -20.09
CA GLU A 116 -8.08 9.49 -20.14
C GLU A 116 -7.60 8.91 -18.83
N LYS A 117 -8.19 7.80 -18.42
CA LYS A 117 -7.62 6.98 -17.37
C LYS A 117 -6.36 6.35 -17.95
N GLY A 118 -5.24 7.08 -17.85
CA GLY A 118 -3.94 6.62 -18.30
C GLY A 118 -3.56 5.27 -17.71
N GLU A 119 -2.41 4.73 -18.13
CA GLU A 119 -1.85 3.50 -17.59
C GLU A 119 -1.82 3.55 -16.05
N LYS A 120 -2.22 2.45 -15.43
CA LYS A 120 -2.26 2.35 -13.99
C LYS A 120 -0.85 2.48 -13.43
N LEU A 121 -0.54 3.63 -12.85
CA LEU A 121 0.74 3.88 -12.21
C LEU A 121 0.99 2.89 -11.08
N SER A 122 2.17 2.30 -11.08
CA SER A 122 2.64 1.45 -9.98
C SER A 122 3.52 2.29 -9.07
N PHE A 123 2.94 2.76 -7.98
CA PHE A 123 3.70 3.50 -6.97
C PHE A 123 4.52 2.56 -6.10
N VAL A 124 5.67 3.05 -5.64
CA VAL A 124 6.44 2.36 -4.60
C VAL A 124 5.63 2.24 -3.31
N SER A 125 5.90 1.20 -2.56
CA SER A 125 5.23 0.89 -1.29
C SER A 125 6.25 0.76 -0.16
N VAL A 126 5.77 0.58 1.05
CA VAL A 126 6.64 0.22 2.19
C VAL A 126 7.43 -1.06 1.89
N ASP A 127 6.81 -2.05 1.25
CA ASP A 127 7.50 -3.28 0.81
C ASP A 127 8.64 -2.99 -0.16
N SER A 128 8.50 -1.97 -1.02
CA SER A 128 9.58 -1.55 -1.92
C SER A 128 10.80 -1.04 -1.15
N ALA A 129 10.58 -0.22 -0.11
CA ALA A 129 11.66 0.24 0.76
C ALA A 129 12.30 -0.91 1.55
N VAL A 130 11.47 -1.79 2.12
CA VAL A 130 11.92 -2.99 2.86
C VAL A 130 12.80 -3.90 2.01
N ASN A 131 12.50 -4.06 0.71
CA ASN A 131 13.29 -4.89 -0.19
C ASN A 131 14.69 -4.29 -0.49
N LEU A 132 14.86 -2.98 -0.33
CA LEU A 132 16.14 -2.30 -0.56
C LEU A 132 17.06 -2.36 0.65
N VAL A 133 16.51 -2.32 1.87
CA VAL A 133 17.32 -2.24 3.09
C VAL A 133 17.84 -3.60 3.56
N ARG A 134 18.91 -3.56 4.36
CA ARG A 134 19.47 -4.71 5.07
C ARG A 134 19.66 -4.36 6.55
N LYS A 135 19.88 -5.37 7.38
CA LYS A 135 20.13 -5.17 8.81
C LYS A 135 21.34 -4.26 9.03
N GLY A 136 21.16 -3.21 9.81
CA GLY A 136 22.21 -2.25 10.14
C GLY A 136 22.52 -1.21 9.06
N TRP A 137 21.87 -1.28 7.88
CA TRP A 137 22.07 -0.27 6.83
C TRP A 137 21.50 1.08 7.22
N TYR A 138 22.12 2.13 6.71
CA TYR A 138 21.68 3.51 6.88
C TYR A 138 20.67 3.89 5.81
N MET A 139 19.72 4.73 6.19
CA MET A 139 18.63 5.21 5.32
C MET A 139 18.56 6.72 5.38
N ALA A 140 18.18 7.37 4.30
CA ALA A 140 17.97 8.81 4.24
C ALA A 140 16.71 9.15 3.42
N ILE A 141 16.13 10.34 3.68
CA ILE A 141 14.97 10.87 2.95
C ILE A 141 15.30 12.27 2.44
N VAL A 142 14.90 12.54 1.19
CA VAL A 142 14.92 13.88 0.60
C VAL A 142 13.51 14.21 0.11
N ASP A 143 12.88 15.26 0.67
CA ASP A 143 11.53 15.74 0.33
C ASP A 143 11.62 16.96 -0.57
N LEU A 144 10.76 17.03 -1.59
CA LEU A 144 10.68 18.15 -2.51
C LEU A 144 9.66 19.20 -2.02
N ARG A 145 10.10 20.44 -1.97
CA ARG A 145 9.21 21.56 -1.62
C ARG A 145 8.32 21.92 -2.81
N SER A 146 7.00 22.01 -2.59
CA SER A 146 6.03 22.46 -3.59
C SER A 146 6.05 21.66 -4.92
N ALA A 147 6.27 20.37 -4.86
CA ALA A 147 6.49 19.42 -5.97
C ALA A 147 5.79 19.75 -7.30
N TYR A 148 4.46 19.74 -7.36
CA TYR A 148 3.70 20.03 -8.59
C TYR A 148 3.86 21.47 -9.08
N ARG A 149 4.07 22.41 -8.16
CA ARG A 149 4.12 23.85 -8.45
C ARG A 149 5.39 24.28 -9.22
N HIS A 150 6.35 23.38 -9.43
CA HIS A 150 7.50 23.61 -10.30
C HIS A 150 7.16 23.36 -11.80
N CYS A 151 6.14 22.55 -12.08
CA CYS A 151 5.82 22.13 -13.43
C CYS A 151 4.87 23.12 -14.09
N PRO A 152 5.29 23.79 -15.20
CA PRO A 152 4.39 24.66 -15.96
C PRO A 152 3.34 23.83 -16.70
N ILE A 153 2.14 24.38 -16.88
CA ILE A 153 1.14 23.82 -17.78
C ILE A 153 1.17 24.54 -19.14
N SER A 154 0.78 23.84 -20.19
CA SER A 154 0.77 24.38 -21.55
C SER A 154 -0.22 25.55 -21.68
N GLU A 155 0.03 26.41 -22.65
CA GLU A 155 -0.82 27.59 -22.89
C GLU A 155 -2.29 27.21 -23.18
N LYS A 156 -2.50 26.15 -23.97
CA LYS A 156 -3.84 25.63 -24.22
C LYS A 156 -4.54 25.10 -22.96
N SER A 157 -3.77 24.58 -22.01
CA SER A 157 -4.29 24.08 -20.73
C SER A 157 -4.67 25.20 -19.75
N ARG A 158 -4.07 26.39 -19.87
CA ARG A 158 -4.34 27.51 -18.96
C ARG A 158 -5.79 27.92 -18.96
N ASN A 159 -6.43 27.99 -20.15
CA ASN A 159 -7.85 28.32 -20.25
C ASN A 159 -8.78 27.27 -19.60
N LEU A 160 -8.26 26.10 -19.25
CA LEU A 160 -8.98 25.04 -18.55
C LEU A 160 -8.69 25.04 -17.05
N ALA A 161 -7.62 25.70 -16.63
CA ALA A 161 -7.14 25.75 -15.25
C ALA A 161 -7.68 26.98 -14.48
N GLY A 162 -8.91 27.35 -14.76
CA GLY A 162 -9.58 28.49 -14.16
C GLY A 162 -10.03 28.24 -12.73
N LEU A 163 -9.97 29.29 -11.93
CA LEU A 163 -10.53 29.37 -10.60
C LEU A 163 -11.12 30.77 -10.40
N LYS A 164 -11.95 30.97 -9.39
CA LYS A 164 -12.48 32.27 -9.03
C LYS A 164 -12.39 32.50 -7.54
N TRP A 165 -12.14 33.73 -7.15
CA TRP A 165 -12.17 34.15 -5.75
C TRP A 165 -12.74 35.55 -5.62
N ARG A 166 -13.52 35.79 -4.56
CA ARG A 166 -14.01 37.11 -4.21
C ARG A 166 -13.16 37.62 -3.05
N PHE A 167 -12.23 38.53 -3.36
CA PHE A 167 -11.33 39.09 -2.36
C PHE A 167 -12.08 39.94 -1.33
N GLU A 168 -11.48 40.12 -0.17
CA GLU A 168 -12.06 40.97 0.87
C GLU A 168 -12.24 42.41 0.33
N GLY A 169 -13.44 42.97 0.56
CA GLY A 169 -13.82 44.31 0.06
C GLY A 169 -14.33 44.33 -1.39
N GLU A 170 -14.20 43.27 -2.15
CA GLU A 170 -14.72 43.18 -3.53
C GLU A 170 -16.19 42.69 -3.57
N LYS A 171 -16.98 43.27 -4.49
CA LYS A 171 -18.36 42.82 -4.73
C LYS A 171 -18.42 41.61 -5.64
N ASP A 172 -17.56 41.57 -6.63
CA ASP A 172 -17.56 40.55 -7.70
C ASP A 172 -16.45 39.52 -7.53
N TYR A 173 -16.59 38.40 -8.22
CA TYR A 173 -15.54 37.40 -8.31
C TYR A 173 -14.46 37.82 -9.30
N THR A 174 -13.21 37.73 -8.89
CA THR A 174 -12.05 37.83 -9.78
C THR A 174 -11.74 36.45 -10.32
N TYR A 175 -11.61 36.33 -11.65
CA TYR A 175 -11.17 35.10 -12.30
C TYR A 175 -9.65 35.04 -12.37
N LEU A 176 -9.13 33.85 -12.09
CA LEU A 176 -7.70 33.55 -12.10
C LEU A 176 -7.46 32.27 -12.93
N VAL A 177 -6.26 32.13 -13.43
CA VAL A 177 -5.78 30.91 -14.12
C VAL A 177 -4.57 30.38 -13.40
N ASP A 178 -4.54 29.09 -13.13
CA ASP A 178 -3.32 28.42 -12.66
C ASP A 178 -2.38 28.19 -13.83
N THR A 179 -1.10 28.52 -13.67
CA THR A 179 -0.05 28.33 -14.69
C THR A 179 0.84 27.12 -14.39
N ARG A 180 0.54 26.39 -13.31
CA ARG A 180 1.31 25.25 -12.83
C ARG A 180 0.43 24.03 -12.64
N LEU A 181 1.04 22.84 -12.58
CA LEU A 181 0.31 21.63 -12.21
C LEU A 181 -0.39 21.82 -10.87
N MET A 182 -1.68 21.52 -10.83
CA MET A 182 -2.55 21.75 -9.68
C MET A 182 -2.85 20.47 -8.91
N PHE A 183 -3.08 20.62 -7.61
CA PHE A 183 -3.63 19.55 -6.78
C PHE A 183 -5.11 19.35 -7.12
N GLY A 184 -5.45 18.17 -7.66
CA GLY A 184 -6.79 17.78 -8.05
C GLY A 184 -6.92 17.31 -9.51
N ALA A 185 -6.04 17.74 -10.40
CA ALA A 185 -5.99 17.20 -11.77
C ALA A 185 -5.36 15.80 -11.78
N SER A 186 -6.06 14.84 -12.40
CA SER A 186 -5.65 13.43 -12.44
C SER A 186 -4.31 13.22 -13.14
N LEU A 187 -4.02 13.99 -14.19
CA LEU A 187 -2.74 13.91 -14.91
C LEU A 187 -1.55 14.51 -14.15
N SER A 188 -1.79 15.41 -13.17
CA SER A 188 -0.69 16.03 -12.39
C SER A 188 0.19 14.99 -11.71
N VAL A 189 -0.42 13.94 -11.16
CA VAL A 189 0.30 12.87 -10.46
C VAL A 189 1.18 12.09 -11.44
N SER A 190 0.65 11.69 -12.61
CA SER A 190 1.39 10.89 -13.60
C SER A 190 2.54 11.69 -14.21
N ILE A 191 2.31 12.96 -14.53
CA ILE A 191 3.33 13.87 -15.08
C ILE A 191 4.49 14.01 -14.08
N PHE A 192 4.17 14.31 -12.83
CA PHE A 192 5.19 14.51 -11.81
C PHE A 192 5.93 13.22 -11.47
N TYR A 193 5.22 12.08 -11.40
CA TYR A 193 5.81 10.78 -11.16
C TYR A 193 6.81 10.39 -12.25
N ARG A 194 6.47 10.53 -13.54
CA ARG A 194 7.42 10.27 -14.64
C ARG A 194 8.69 11.10 -14.51
N LYS A 195 8.55 12.36 -14.12
CA LYS A 195 9.68 13.27 -13.92
C LYS A 195 10.56 12.85 -12.74
N THR A 196 10.00 12.48 -11.59
CA THR A 196 10.80 12.02 -10.44
C THR A 196 11.41 10.63 -10.67
N GLN A 197 10.72 9.76 -11.43
CA GLN A 197 11.30 8.48 -11.85
C GLN A 197 12.49 8.66 -12.81
N SER A 198 12.51 9.70 -13.64
CA SER A 198 13.70 9.99 -14.45
C SER A 198 14.91 10.35 -13.56
N VAL A 199 14.70 11.10 -12.48
CA VAL A 199 15.77 11.40 -11.51
C VAL A 199 16.26 10.11 -10.83
N VAL A 200 15.37 9.20 -10.44
CA VAL A 200 15.77 7.88 -9.91
C VAL A 200 16.65 7.13 -10.93
N ARG A 201 16.28 7.14 -12.21
CA ARG A 201 17.09 6.50 -13.27
C ARG A 201 18.45 7.20 -13.47
N MET A 202 18.50 8.53 -13.35
CA MET A 202 19.77 9.29 -13.39
C MET A 202 20.72 8.86 -12.27
N LEU A 203 20.22 8.73 -11.04
CA LEU A 203 21.02 8.30 -9.90
C LEU A 203 21.49 6.84 -10.07
N LYS A 204 20.64 5.95 -10.58
CA LYS A 204 21.02 4.57 -10.87
C LYS A 204 22.14 4.48 -11.92
N ARG A 205 22.12 5.31 -12.97
CA ARG A 205 23.21 5.40 -13.94
C ARG A 205 24.54 5.87 -13.32
N ARG A 206 24.47 6.60 -12.20
CA ARG A 206 25.64 7.04 -11.41
C ARG A 206 26.05 6.02 -10.33
N GLY A 207 25.46 4.80 -10.35
CA GLY A 207 25.82 3.72 -9.42
C GLY A 207 24.98 3.69 -8.13
N ILE A 208 24.09 4.64 -7.89
CA ILE A 208 23.20 4.63 -6.72
C ILE A 208 21.97 3.76 -7.03
N ASN A 209 22.08 2.46 -6.78
CA ASN A 209 21.04 1.50 -7.11
C ASN A 209 19.93 1.40 -6.05
N ALA A 210 20.26 1.67 -4.79
CA ALA A 210 19.35 1.54 -3.66
C ALA A 210 18.57 2.84 -3.39
N ILE A 211 17.83 3.30 -4.40
CA ILE A 211 17.00 4.51 -4.37
C ILE A 211 15.62 4.23 -4.96
N ILE A 212 14.58 4.77 -4.31
CA ILE A 212 13.20 4.83 -4.80
C ILE A 212 12.60 6.20 -4.52
N CYS A 213 11.52 6.54 -5.24
CA CYS A 213 10.79 7.78 -5.02
C CYS A 213 9.28 7.52 -5.02
N TYR A 214 8.60 7.98 -3.98
CA TYR A 214 7.14 8.04 -3.90
C TYR A 214 6.68 9.47 -4.14
N ILE A 215 6.31 9.78 -5.37
CA ILE A 215 5.89 11.11 -5.85
C ILE A 215 6.98 12.15 -5.61
N ASP A 216 7.07 12.74 -4.42
CA ASP A 216 7.99 13.80 -4.00
C ASP A 216 8.98 13.36 -2.91
N ASP A 217 8.76 12.20 -2.28
CA ASP A 217 9.59 11.64 -1.22
C ASP A 217 10.63 10.66 -1.79
N PHE A 218 11.90 11.05 -1.86
CA PHE A 218 12.99 10.16 -2.22
C PHE A 218 13.50 9.42 -0.98
N PHE A 219 13.59 8.10 -1.09
CA PHE A 219 14.18 7.23 -0.08
C PHE A 219 15.42 6.55 -0.68
N LEU A 220 16.51 6.57 0.06
CA LEU A 220 17.76 5.91 -0.33
C LEU A 220 18.40 5.21 0.87
N THR A 221 19.22 4.21 0.59
CA THR A 221 19.88 3.41 1.61
C THR A 221 21.26 2.93 1.15
N ALA A 222 22.18 2.75 2.10
CA ALA A 222 23.51 2.21 1.86
C ALA A 222 24.01 1.45 3.08
N GLU A 223 25.11 0.72 2.91
CA GLU A 223 25.71 -0.13 3.94
C GLU A 223 26.30 0.69 5.09
N SER A 224 26.92 1.82 4.77
CA SER A 224 27.55 2.72 5.75
C SER A 224 26.88 4.09 5.76
N GLU A 225 27.07 4.83 6.86
CA GLU A 225 26.62 6.21 6.99
C GLU A 225 27.26 7.12 5.94
N SER A 226 28.56 6.95 5.69
CA SER A 226 29.31 7.73 4.72
C SER A 226 28.79 7.53 3.29
N GLU A 227 28.55 6.28 2.87
CA GLU A 227 27.98 5.98 1.54
C GLU A 227 26.57 6.53 1.40
N CYS A 228 25.75 6.39 2.44
CA CYS A 228 24.39 6.93 2.46
C CYS A 228 24.39 8.46 2.35
N LYS A 229 25.33 9.12 3.02
CA LYS A 229 25.53 10.57 2.95
C LYS A 229 25.97 11.01 1.56
N GLN A 230 26.94 10.33 0.95
CA GLN A 230 27.40 10.62 -0.40
C GLN A 230 26.26 10.45 -1.43
N ALA A 231 25.47 9.39 -1.30
CA ALA A 231 24.31 9.18 -2.16
C ALA A 231 23.24 10.27 -1.99
N MET A 232 22.98 10.70 -0.75
CA MET A 232 22.08 11.81 -0.44
C MET A 232 22.57 13.13 -1.03
N ASP A 233 23.84 13.46 -0.86
CA ASP A 233 24.45 14.69 -1.37
C ASP A 233 24.42 14.72 -2.91
N MET A 234 24.70 13.59 -3.57
CA MET A 234 24.57 13.47 -5.02
C MET A 234 23.12 13.67 -5.48
N LEU A 235 22.13 13.08 -4.79
CA LEU A 235 20.71 13.29 -5.09
C LEU A 235 20.34 14.78 -4.96
N ILE A 236 20.75 15.43 -3.87
CA ILE A 236 20.48 16.86 -3.63
C ILE A 236 21.11 17.72 -4.72
N SER A 237 22.36 17.44 -5.10
CA SER A 237 23.04 18.14 -6.20
C SER A 237 22.27 18.02 -7.50
N VAL A 238 21.89 16.81 -7.91
CA VAL A 238 21.12 16.57 -9.14
C VAL A 238 19.77 17.29 -9.09
N LEU A 239 19.04 17.21 -7.99
CA LEU A 239 17.74 17.87 -7.82
C LEU A 239 17.87 19.39 -7.92
N THR A 240 18.86 19.96 -7.26
CA THR A 240 19.13 21.42 -7.28
C THR A 240 19.54 21.87 -8.69
N ASP A 241 20.42 21.13 -9.33
CA ASP A 241 20.86 21.39 -10.71
C ASP A 241 19.71 21.36 -11.71
N LEU A 242 18.72 20.49 -11.50
CA LEU A 242 17.53 20.39 -12.33
C LEU A 242 16.44 21.43 -11.95
N GLY A 243 16.69 22.30 -10.95
CA GLY A 243 15.78 23.37 -10.54
C GLY A 243 14.67 22.94 -9.55
N PHE A 244 14.82 21.81 -8.87
CA PHE A 244 13.93 21.45 -7.77
C PHE A 244 14.31 22.18 -6.47
N SER A 245 13.32 22.54 -5.70
CA SER A 245 13.51 23.07 -4.34
C SER A 245 13.41 21.95 -3.32
N ILE A 246 14.34 21.89 -2.38
CA ILE A 246 14.38 20.91 -1.30
C ILE A 246 13.60 21.42 -0.08
N SER A 247 12.86 20.54 0.58
CA SER A 247 12.18 20.79 1.87
C SER A 247 13.09 20.31 2.99
N TRP A 248 14.07 21.15 3.36
CA TRP A 248 15.12 20.78 4.31
C TRP A 248 14.59 20.34 5.67
N ASP A 249 13.48 20.91 6.10
CA ASP A 249 12.77 20.60 7.35
C ASP A 249 12.21 19.17 7.40
N LYS A 250 12.02 18.54 6.24
CA LYS A 250 11.51 17.18 6.12
C LYS A 250 12.56 16.18 5.65
N CYS A 251 13.74 16.65 5.27
CA CYS A 251 14.84 15.78 4.93
C CYS A 251 15.34 15.05 6.18
N VAL A 252 15.67 13.77 6.04
CA VAL A 252 16.24 12.96 7.11
C VAL A 252 17.64 12.54 6.73
N SER A 253 18.62 12.98 7.50
CA SER A 253 20.03 12.58 7.35
C SER A 253 20.20 11.07 7.56
N PRO A 254 21.30 10.48 7.08
CA PRO A 254 21.56 9.06 7.22
C PRO A 254 21.40 8.56 8.65
N CYS A 255 20.53 7.58 8.85
CA CYS A 255 20.26 6.97 10.14
C CYS A 255 19.74 5.55 9.97
N THR A 256 19.79 4.76 11.04
CA THR A 256 19.28 3.38 11.06
C THR A 256 17.80 3.28 11.42
N LYS A 257 17.16 4.41 11.77
CA LYS A 257 15.74 4.46 12.13
C LYS A 257 15.11 5.73 11.59
N LEU A 258 14.10 5.59 10.74
CA LEU A 258 13.31 6.70 10.21
C LEU A 258 11.87 6.28 9.89
N THR A 259 11.03 7.26 9.55
CA THR A 259 9.65 7.05 9.10
C THR A 259 9.56 7.31 7.61
N PHE A 260 9.12 6.30 6.82
CA PHE A 260 8.85 6.43 5.40
C PHE A 260 7.42 5.98 5.09
N LEU A 261 6.68 6.74 4.29
CA LEU A 261 5.26 6.51 3.98
C LEU A 261 4.40 6.29 5.25
N GLY A 262 4.77 6.97 6.33
CA GLY A 262 4.07 6.91 7.60
C GLY A 262 4.40 5.68 8.46
N VAL A 263 5.33 4.82 8.06
CA VAL A 263 5.75 3.61 8.76
C VAL A 263 7.19 3.76 9.24
N ASN A 264 7.46 3.39 10.49
CA ASN A 264 8.81 3.37 11.03
C ASN A 264 9.58 2.18 10.46
N LEU A 265 10.76 2.43 9.93
CA LEU A 265 11.77 1.45 9.53
C LEU A 265 12.92 1.53 10.54
N ASP A 266 13.32 0.41 11.14
CA ASP A 266 14.45 0.31 12.07
C ASP A 266 15.34 -0.85 11.62
N THR A 267 16.41 -0.52 10.90
CA THR A 267 17.38 -1.50 10.36
C THR A 267 18.25 -2.11 11.46
N GLY A 268 18.51 -1.37 12.54
CA GLY A 268 19.26 -1.87 13.69
C GLY A 268 18.53 -3.01 14.40
N LYS A 269 17.24 -2.84 14.65
CA LYS A 269 16.37 -3.87 15.25
C LYS A 269 15.78 -4.84 14.24
N SER A 270 15.91 -4.55 12.95
CA SER A 270 15.29 -5.32 11.87
C SER A 270 13.76 -5.40 11.99
N VAL A 271 13.09 -4.28 12.27
CA VAL A 271 11.63 -4.19 12.42
C VAL A 271 11.04 -3.00 11.67
N ILE A 272 9.78 -3.15 11.23
CA ILE A 272 8.90 -2.03 10.89
C ILE A 272 7.78 -1.94 11.91
N SER A 273 7.27 -0.77 12.09
CA SER A 273 6.18 -0.56 13.04
C SER A 273 5.34 0.66 12.64
N ILE A 274 4.11 0.65 13.07
CA ILE A 274 3.27 1.83 13.06
C ILE A 274 3.78 2.79 14.13
N PRO A 275 3.97 4.08 13.85
CA PRO A 275 4.34 5.08 14.85
C PRO A 275 3.38 5.08 16.05
N SER A 276 3.92 5.22 17.26
CA SER A 276 3.16 5.08 18.50
C SER A 276 1.92 5.96 18.58
N GLU A 277 2.01 7.22 18.13
CA GLU A 277 0.88 8.15 18.13
C GLU A 277 -0.24 7.70 17.17
N LYS A 278 0.13 7.21 15.99
CA LYS A 278 -0.83 6.67 15.01
C LYS A 278 -1.46 5.37 15.51
N LEU A 279 -0.67 4.52 16.18
CA LEU A 279 -1.19 3.30 16.79
C LEU A 279 -2.19 3.60 17.91
N LYS A 280 -1.87 4.53 18.82
CA LYS A 280 -2.79 4.99 19.88
C LYS A 280 -4.08 5.54 19.28
N SER A 281 -3.99 6.42 18.28
CA SER A 281 -5.15 6.95 17.57
C SER A 281 -6.01 5.86 16.92
N THR A 282 -5.37 4.82 16.36
CA THR A 282 -6.08 3.64 15.81
C THR A 282 -6.87 2.91 16.89
N ILE A 283 -6.21 2.59 18.00
CA ILE A 283 -6.83 1.87 19.12
C ILE A 283 -8.02 2.67 19.66
N THR A 284 -7.84 3.97 19.91
CA THR A 284 -8.91 4.86 20.35
C THR A 284 -10.09 4.89 19.37
N THR A 285 -9.81 4.95 18.06
CA THR A 285 -10.85 4.91 17.02
C THR A 285 -11.61 3.59 17.04
N LEU A 286 -10.93 2.46 17.15
CA LEU A 286 -11.56 1.13 17.23
C LEU A 286 -12.41 0.98 18.50
N GLU A 287 -11.94 1.48 19.63
CA GLU A 287 -12.69 1.51 20.90
C GLU A 287 -13.94 2.40 20.82
N MET A 288 -13.82 3.56 20.20
CA MET A 288 -14.96 4.45 19.95
C MET A 288 -16.04 3.74 19.09
N TRP A 289 -15.62 3.06 18.03
CA TRP A 289 -16.53 2.31 17.19
C TRP A 289 -17.17 1.13 17.95
N HIS A 290 -16.43 0.44 18.78
CA HIS A 290 -16.92 -0.69 19.57
C HIS A 290 -17.89 -0.26 20.67
N ASN A 291 -17.53 0.77 21.44
CA ASN A 291 -18.24 1.13 22.68
C ASN A 291 -19.33 2.19 22.48
N LYS A 292 -19.05 3.22 21.68
CA LYS A 292 -19.88 4.43 21.61
C LYS A 292 -20.70 4.55 20.32
N LYS A 293 -20.28 3.95 19.22
CA LYS A 293 -20.91 4.12 17.92
C LYS A 293 -21.96 3.05 17.67
N ASN A 294 -23.24 3.43 17.58
CA ASN A 294 -24.34 2.50 17.31
C ASN A 294 -24.68 2.39 15.82
N ARG A 295 -24.39 3.44 15.05
CA ARG A 295 -24.63 3.50 13.60
C ARG A 295 -23.44 4.15 12.91
N ALA A 296 -23.11 3.70 11.71
CA ALA A 296 -22.08 4.27 10.86
C ALA A 296 -22.60 4.49 9.44
N SER A 297 -22.14 5.58 8.81
CA SER A 297 -22.42 5.88 7.40
C SER A 297 -21.43 5.15 6.48
N LYS A 298 -21.75 5.08 5.19
CA LYS A 298 -20.83 4.56 4.17
C LYS A 298 -19.49 5.31 4.19
N ARG A 299 -19.53 6.63 4.38
CA ARG A 299 -18.33 7.47 4.49
C ARG A 299 -17.48 7.10 5.70
N ASP A 300 -18.10 6.83 6.86
CA ASP A 300 -17.38 6.38 8.06
C ASP A 300 -16.65 5.06 7.80
N PHE A 301 -17.32 4.09 7.13
CA PHE A 301 -16.68 2.83 6.75
C PHE A 301 -15.53 3.04 5.78
N GLN A 302 -15.68 3.92 4.77
CA GLN A 302 -14.61 4.22 3.81
C GLN A 302 -13.37 4.77 4.52
N GLN A 303 -13.55 5.70 5.45
CA GLN A 303 -12.46 6.27 6.24
C GLN A 303 -11.78 5.20 7.11
N LEU A 304 -12.56 4.41 7.85
CA LEU A 304 -12.01 3.35 8.71
C LEU A 304 -11.27 2.28 7.88
N ILE A 305 -11.87 1.80 6.80
CA ILE A 305 -11.25 0.79 5.92
C ILE A 305 -9.96 1.32 5.29
N GLY A 306 -9.97 2.56 4.79
CA GLY A 306 -8.78 3.20 4.23
C GLY A 306 -7.64 3.25 5.23
N TYR A 307 -7.94 3.65 6.47
CA TYR A 307 -6.96 3.71 7.54
C TYR A 307 -6.44 2.33 7.96
N LEU A 308 -7.34 1.36 8.16
CA LEU A 308 -6.97 0.00 8.52
C LEU A 308 -6.24 -0.74 7.40
N ASN A 309 -6.49 -0.41 6.14
CA ASN A 309 -5.73 -0.97 5.02
C ASN A 309 -4.26 -0.52 5.04
N TRP A 310 -3.99 0.73 5.48
CA TRP A 310 -2.63 1.19 5.73
C TRP A 310 -1.99 0.44 6.92
N ILE A 311 -2.71 0.24 8.04
CA ILE A 311 -2.26 -0.60 9.16
C ILE A 311 -1.90 -2.02 8.69
N ALA A 312 -2.71 -2.59 7.80
CA ALA A 312 -2.51 -3.94 7.27
C ALA A 312 -1.25 -4.08 6.38
N ALA A 313 -0.62 -2.98 5.97
CA ALA A 313 0.69 -3.01 5.32
C ALA A 313 1.82 -3.40 6.29
N VAL A 314 1.63 -3.17 7.59
CA VAL A 314 2.56 -3.56 8.66
C VAL A 314 2.06 -4.79 9.41
N ILE A 315 0.79 -4.79 9.81
CA ILE A 315 0.16 -5.85 10.59
C ILE A 315 -0.69 -6.69 9.64
N HIS A 316 -0.06 -7.61 8.90
CA HIS A 316 -0.69 -8.35 7.81
C HIS A 316 -1.94 -9.12 8.22
N ALA A 317 -2.00 -9.62 9.47
CA ALA A 317 -3.16 -10.34 10.00
C ALA A 317 -4.45 -9.49 10.07
N VAL A 318 -4.35 -8.16 9.98
CA VAL A 318 -5.52 -7.27 9.88
C VAL A 318 -6.21 -7.37 8.51
N ARG A 319 -5.47 -7.69 7.44
CA ARG A 319 -5.97 -7.61 6.06
C ARG A 319 -7.21 -8.48 5.79
N PRO A 320 -7.29 -9.77 6.18
CA PRO A 320 -8.49 -10.58 5.97
C PRO A 320 -9.71 -10.05 6.70
N THR A 321 -9.53 -9.44 7.87
CA THR A 321 -10.65 -8.91 8.68
C THR A 321 -11.35 -7.73 8.01
N LEU A 322 -10.66 -7.00 7.12
CA LEU A 322 -11.22 -5.87 6.37
C LEU A 322 -12.36 -6.29 5.45
N ARG A 323 -12.39 -7.55 5.01
CA ARG A 323 -13.43 -8.06 4.12
C ARG A 323 -14.82 -7.87 4.72
N ASN A 324 -14.99 -8.17 6.02
CA ASN A 324 -16.24 -7.99 6.72
C ASN A 324 -16.72 -6.52 6.74
N LEU A 325 -15.77 -5.59 6.91
CA LEU A 325 -16.06 -4.14 6.85
C LEU A 325 -16.43 -3.69 5.43
N ILE A 326 -15.71 -4.19 4.42
CA ILE A 326 -15.96 -3.87 3.01
C ILE A 326 -17.34 -4.36 2.57
N ASP A 327 -17.74 -5.59 2.90
CA ASP A 327 -19.03 -6.14 2.52
C ASP A 327 -20.19 -5.32 3.10
N ARG A 328 -20.05 -4.86 4.34
CA ARG A 328 -21.03 -3.95 4.97
C ARG A 328 -21.04 -2.58 4.32
N MET A 329 -19.88 -2.02 3.99
CA MET A 329 -19.79 -0.75 3.28
C MET A 329 -20.46 -0.82 1.91
N VAL A 330 -20.23 -1.90 1.15
CA VAL A 330 -20.79 -2.10 -0.19
C VAL A 330 -22.32 -2.24 -0.16
N SER A 331 -22.89 -2.80 0.91
CA SER A 331 -24.36 -2.88 1.07
C SER A 331 -25.03 -1.51 1.20
N LEU A 332 -24.29 -0.44 1.47
CA LEU A 332 -24.80 0.94 1.54
C LEU A 332 -24.69 1.64 0.19
N ARG A 333 -25.82 2.04 -0.41
CA ARG A 333 -25.87 2.65 -1.76
C ARG A 333 -25.25 4.06 -1.80
N ALA A 334 -25.66 4.95 -0.89
CA ALA A 334 -25.23 6.35 -0.87
C ALA A 334 -24.26 6.63 0.31
N SER A 335 -23.43 7.66 0.19
CA SER A 335 -22.40 8.03 1.17
C SER A 335 -22.95 8.35 2.57
N HIS A 336 -24.15 8.93 2.61
CA HIS A 336 -24.85 9.30 3.85
C HIS A 336 -25.69 8.16 4.44
N HIS A 337 -25.96 7.08 3.70
CA HIS A 337 -26.70 5.94 4.22
C HIS A 337 -25.99 5.33 5.42
N ARG A 338 -26.75 5.03 6.47
CA ARG A 338 -26.25 4.52 7.75
C ARG A 338 -26.78 3.12 8.04
N MET A 339 -25.94 2.27 8.61
CA MET A 339 -26.34 0.98 9.15
C MET A 339 -26.01 0.85 10.64
N ARG A 340 -26.71 -0.06 11.31
CA ARG A 340 -26.42 -0.41 12.70
C ARG A 340 -25.11 -1.20 12.80
N ILE A 341 -24.30 -0.91 13.81
CA ILE A 341 -23.11 -1.69 14.13
C ILE A 341 -23.55 -2.91 14.92
N SER A 342 -23.52 -4.08 14.27
CA SER A 342 -23.93 -5.35 14.87
C SER A 342 -22.87 -5.86 15.86
N SER A 343 -23.28 -6.78 16.76
CA SER A 343 -22.37 -7.46 17.69
C SER A 343 -21.24 -8.22 16.95
N SER A 344 -21.55 -8.82 15.78
CA SER A 344 -20.54 -9.45 14.93
C SER A 344 -19.48 -8.46 14.43
N LEU A 345 -19.91 -7.25 14.01
CA LEU A 345 -18.97 -6.21 13.60
C LEU A 345 -18.13 -5.70 14.77
N LYS A 346 -18.74 -5.50 15.93
CA LYS A 346 -18.02 -5.13 17.17
C LYS A 346 -16.93 -6.14 17.52
N ARG A 347 -17.21 -7.44 17.39
CA ARG A 347 -16.20 -8.50 17.57
C ARG A 347 -15.06 -8.40 16.56
N THR A 348 -15.37 -8.15 15.28
CA THR A 348 -14.32 -7.92 14.27
C THR A 348 -13.41 -6.75 14.64
N LEU A 349 -13.98 -5.62 15.08
CA LEU A 349 -13.21 -4.45 15.50
C LEU A 349 -12.33 -4.73 16.73
N GLN A 350 -12.83 -5.53 17.67
CA GLN A 350 -12.05 -5.95 18.83
C GLN A 350 -10.86 -6.83 18.42
N VAL A 351 -11.09 -7.77 17.51
CA VAL A 351 -9.99 -8.59 16.95
C VAL A 351 -8.93 -7.72 16.27
N ILE A 352 -9.34 -6.76 15.45
CA ILE A 352 -8.38 -5.84 14.80
C ILE A 352 -7.58 -5.07 15.86
N ARG A 353 -8.23 -4.57 16.90
CA ARG A 353 -7.58 -3.89 18.02
C ARG A 353 -6.53 -4.78 18.69
N ASP A 354 -6.90 -6.01 19.02
CA ASP A 354 -6.01 -6.94 19.70
C ASP A 354 -4.82 -7.33 18.81
N LEU A 355 -5.04 -7.49 17.49
CA LEU A 355 -3.96 -7.67 16.51
C LEU A 355 -3.01 -6.46 16.47
N CYS A 356 -3.54 -5.25 16.51
CA CYS A 356 -2.74 -4.01 16.51
C CYS A 356 -1.87 -3.91 17.77
N ILE A 357 -2.38 -4.29 18.93
CA ILE A 357 -1.64 -4.27 20.18
C ILE A 357 -0.54 -5.34 20.19
N THR A 358 -0.84 -6.53 19.69
CA THR A 358 0.03 -7.71 19.81
C THR A 358 1.17 -7.70 18.79
N PHE A 359 0.91 -7.26 17.55
CA PHE A 359 1.84 -7.48 16.43
C PHE A 359 2.50 -6.22 15.89
N ASN A 360 2.31 -5.04 16.51
CA ASN A 360 3.04 -3.86 16.09
C ASN A 360 4.53 -3.97 16.43
N GLY A 361 5.39 -3.78 15.45
CA GLY A 361 6.84 -3.90 15.61
C GLY A 361 7.38 -5.31 15.46
N THR A 362 6.54 -6.26 15.03
CA THR A 362 7.02 -7.57 14.60
C THR A 362 7.40 -7.50 13.13
N SER A 363 8.51 -8.07 12.84
CA SER A 363 9.08 -8.36 11.52
C SER A 363 9.57 -7.21 10.68
N LEU A 364 10.67 -7.43 10.00
CA LEU A 364 10.80 -7.15 8.66
C LEU A 364 11.92 -7.46 7.82
N PHE A 365 13.10 -7.42 8.29
CA PHE A 365 14.21 -7.82 7.46
C PHE A 365 14.35 -9.33 7.61
N LEU A 366 13.44 -10.02 6.95
CA LEU A 366 13.40 -11.47 7.01
C LEU A 366 14.66 -12.02 6.36
N ARG A 367 15.32 -12.90 7.07
CA ARG A 367 16.32 -13.76 6.45
C ARG A 367 15.65 -14.46 5.27
N LYS A 368 16.32 -14.55 4.13
CA LYS A 368 15.93 -15.53 3.13
C LYS A 368 15.89 -16.88 3.84
N ALA A 369 14.85 -17.68 3.60
CA ALA A 369 14.82 -19.03 4.12
C ALA A 369 16.16 -19.69 3.78
N GLN A 370 16.90 -20.10 4.79
CA GLN A 370 18.18 -20.76 4.52
C GLN A 370 17.99 -22.26 4.55
N PRO A 371 18.49 -22.94 3.54
CA PRO A 371 19.03 -22.43 2.28
C PRO A 371 17.94 -21.90 1.35
N GLU A 372 18.29 -21.08 0.36
CA GLU A 372 17.37 -20.41 -0.59
C GLU A 372 16.40 -21.37 -1.29
N ALA A 373 16.73 -22.63 -1.35
CA ALA A 373 15.98 -23.71 -2.00
C ALA A 373 14.92 -24.39 -1.11
N THR A 374 14.65 -23.92 0.13
CA THR A 374 13.62 -24.53 0.98
C THR A 374 12.26 -23.91 0.71
N TYR A 375 11.27 -24.73 0.37
CA TYR A 375 9.91 -24.30 0.03
C TYR A 375 8.88 -25.35 0.44
N ILE A 376 7.61 -24.95 0.46
CA ILE A 376 6.46 -25.84 0.68
C ILE A 376 5.80 -26.10 -0.68
N VAL A 377 5.42 -27.33 -0.94
CA VAL A 377 4.47 -27.69 -1.99
C VAL A 377 3.17 -28.14 -1.36
N SER A 378 2.03 -27.76 -1.91
CA SER A 378 0.71 -28.15 -1.40
C SER A 378 -0.26 -28.47 -2.52
N ASP A 379 -1.16 -29.41 -2.26
CA ASP A 379 -2.24 -29.81 -3.14
C ASP A 379 -3.43 -30.34 -2.35
N SER A 380 -4.59 -30.33 -2.95
CA SER A 380 -5.79 -30.89 -2.36
C SER A 380 -6.61 -31.68 -3.38
N SER A 381 -7.04 -32.87 -2.99
CA SER A 381 -8.09 -33.64 -3.66
C SER A 381 -9.42 -33.45 -2.94
N THR A 382 -10.50 -33.96 -3.51
CA THR A 382 -11.84 -33.92 -2.89
C THR A 382 -11.93 -34.66 -1.54
N THR A 383 -11.00 -35.56 -1.27
CA THR A 383 -11.01 -36.46 -0.11
C THR A 383 -9.85 -36.23 0.85
N GLY A 384 -8.77 -35.64 0.40
CA GLY A 384 -7.59 -35.39 1.24
C GLY A 384 -6.76 -34.22 0.78
N GLY A 385 -5.88 -33.74 1.65
CA GLY A 385 -4.89 -32.72 1.36
C GLY A 385 -3.48 -33.22 1.63
N GLY A 386 -2.52 -32.77 0.83
CA GLY A 386 -1.12 -33.14 0.93
C GLY A 386 -0.19 -31.93 0.85
N ALA A 387 0.85 -31.92 1.67
CA ALA A 387 1.92 -30.94 1.57
C ALA A 387 3.27 -31.53 1.96
N ALA A 388 4.34 -30.93 1.45
CA ALA A 388 5.71 -31.30 1.79
C ALA A 388 6.61 -30.08 1.87
N VAL A 389 7.62 -30.16 2.76
CA VAL A 389 8.76 -29.24 2.80
C VAL A 389 9.89 -29.85 1.98
N VAL A 390 10.35 -29.11 0.99
CA VAL A 390 11.39 -29.54 0.05
C VAL A 390 12.59 -28.62 0.16
N ARG A 391 13.80 -29.19 0.11
CA ARG A 391 15.08 -28.48 0.06
C ARG A 391 15.97 -29.14 -0.98
N GLU A 392 16.41 -28.38 -1.99
CA GLU A 392 17.32 -28.90 -3.02
C GLU A 392 16.85 -30.25 -3.61
N SER A 393 15.57 -30.35 -3.91
CA SER A 393 14.90 -31.58 -4.40
C SER A 393 14.76 -32.73 -3.37
N ASN A 394 15.19 -32.54 -2.12
CA ASN A 394 14.98 -33.52 -1.05
C ASN A 394 13.73 -33.18 -0.24
N VAL A 395 12.88 -34.15 0.01
CA VAL A 395 11.73 -34.00 0.91
C VAL A 395 12.25 -34.10 2.35
N LEU A 396 12.07 -33.01 3.11
CA LEU A 396 12.51 -32.95 4.51
C LEU A 396 11.43 -33.47 5.46
N ASP A 397 10.18 -33.08 5.20
CA ASP A 397 9.00 -33.52 5.94
C ASP A 397 7.77 -33.38 5.05
N TRP A 398 6.71 -34.08 5.39
CA TRP A 398 5.45 -34.05 4.65
C TRP A 398 4.28 -34.25 5.62
N THR A 399 3.07 -33.87 5.16
CA THR A 399 1.84 -34.07 5.92
C THR A 399 0.68 -34.39 4.98
N TYR A 400 -0.17 -35.28 5.46
CA TYR A 400 -1.42 -35.67 4.80
C TYR A 400 -2.56 -35.41 5.77
N THR A 401 -3.73 -35.08 5.25
CA THR A 401 -4.98 -34.99 6.00
C THR A 401 -6.12 -35.62 5.21
N ASN A 402 -7.01 -36.33 5.88
CA ASN A 402 -8.26 -36.82 5.31
C ASN A 402 -9.38 -35.86 5.71
N TRP A 403 -10.00 -35.19 4.72
CA TRP A 403 -11.01 -34.17 5.01
C TRP A 403 -12.21 -34.71 5.81
N ASN A 404 -12.64 -35.93 5.55
CA ASN A 404 -13.79 -36.50 6.26
C ASN A 404 -13.48 -36.85 7.72
N CYS A 405 -12.27 -37.30 8.00
CA CYS A 405 -11.88 -37.75 9.33
C CYS A 405 -11.32 -36.61 10.19
N ASP A 406 -10.36 -35.85 9.61
CA ASP A 406 -9.56 -34.89 10.37
C ASP A 406 -10.21 -33.50 10.41
N TYR A 407 -10.86 -33.11 9.30
CA TYR A 407 -11.48 -31.79 9.15
C TYR A 407 -12.82 -31.84 8.41
N PRO A 408 -13.88 -32.41 8.99
CA PRO A 408 -15.17 -32.57 8.33
C PRO A 408 -15.79 -31.29 7.77
N VAL A 409 -15.44 -30.13 8.33
CA VAL A 409 -15.85 -28.82 7.83
C VAL A 409 -15.33 -28.53 6.42
N PHE A 410 -14.17 -29.07 6.06
CA PHE A 410 -13.58 -28.89 4.74
C PHE A 410 -14.03 -29.98 3.75
N ALA A 411 -14.50 -31.13 4.21
CA ALA A 411 -14.93 -32.23 3.34
C ALA A 411 -16.01 -31.82 2.32
N LYS A 412 -16.91 -30.89 2.72
CA LYS A 412 -17.99 -30.36 1.88
C LYS A 412 -17.64 -28.99 1.26
N ALA A 413 -16.45 -28.47 1.51
CA ALA A 413 -16.05 -27.18 0.98
C ALA A 413 -15.63 -27.29 -0.50
N HIS A 414 -15.75 -26.19 -1.23
CA HIS A 414 -15.23 -26.13 -2.60
C HIS A 414 -13.72 -26.36 -2.61
N ILE A 415 -13.21 -27.03 -3.64
CA ILE A 415 -11.79 -27.40 -3.78
C ILE A 415 -10.84 -26.21 -3.52
N ASN A 416 -11.16 -25.01 -3.97
CA ASN A 416 -10.36 -23.80 -3.70
C ASN A 416 -10.19 -23.51 -2.21
N ILE A 417 -11.15 -23.90 -1.38
CA ILE A 417 -11.08 -23.72 0.08
C ILE A 417 -10.26 -24.83 0.71
N GLN A 418 -10.38 -26.07 0.20
CA GLN A 418 -9.56 -27.20 0.62
C GLN A 418 -8.08 -26.95 0.32
N GLU A 419 -7.76 -26.40 -0.85
CA GLU A 419 -6.41 -25.98 -1.23
C GLU A 419 -5.83 -24.93 -0.25
N LEU A 420 -6.61 -23.89 0.07
CA LEU A 420 -6.17 -22.88 1.02
C LEU A 420 -6.04 -23.46 2.45
N ALA A 421 -6.94 -24.36 2.83
CA ALA A 421 -6.87 -25.07 4.10
C ALA A 421 -5.60 -25.94 4.20
N MET A 422 -5.19 -26.58 3.10
CA MET A 422 -3.97 -27.37 3.10
C MET A 422 -2.72 -26.51 3.29
N VAL A 423 -2.66 -25.33 2.65
CA VAL A 423 -1.59 -24.35 2.91
C VAL A 423 -1.58 -23.94 4.39
N TYR A 424 -2.75 -23.67 4.98
CA TYR A 424 -2.88 -23.33 6.40
C TYR A 424 -2.34 -24.45 7.31
N ILE A 425 -2.73 -25.70 7.06
CA ILE A 425 -2.30 -26.85 7.84
C ILE A 425 -0.78 -27.04 7.73
N ALA A 426 -0.24 -26.94 6.52
CA ALA A 426 1.18 -27.03 6.25
C ALA A 426 1.98 -25.95 7.01
N VAL A 427 1.57 -24.70 6.86
CA VAL A 427 2.24 -23.58 7.57
C VAL A 427 2.10 -23.73 9.08
N LYS A 428 0.93 -24.11 9.60
CA LYS A 428 0.73 -24.34 11.04
C LYS A 428 1.69 -25.40 11.57
N ARG A 429 1.89 -26.49 10.84
CA ARG A 429 2.80 -27.58 11.20
C ARG A 429 4.26 -27.11 11.29
N TRP A 430 4.71 -26.35 10.27
CA TRP A 430 6.14 -26.04 10.12
C TRP A 430 6.53 -24.61 10.51
N ALA A 431 5.58 -23.78 10.97
CA ALA A 431 5.84 -22.40 11.34
C ALA A 431 7.01 -22.21 12.34
N PRO A 432 7.18 -23.06 13.38
CA PRO A 432 8.34 -22.94 14.28
C PRO A 432 9.69 -23.00 13.55
N SER A 433 9.82 -23.88 12.55
CA SER A 433 11.05 -24.08 11.76
C SER A 433 11.31 -22.93 10.77
N PHE A 434 10.29 -22.19 10.40
CA PHE A 434 10.36 -21.05 9.47
C PHE A 434 10.40 -19.69 10.16
N ARG A 435 10.69 -19.64 11.43
CA ARG A 435 10.72 -18.38 12.18
C ARG A 435 11.69 -17.37 11.58
N ASN A 436 11.23 -16.11 11.42
CA ASN A 436 11.96 -15.00 10.81
C ASN A 436 12.40 -15.27 9.36
N CYS A 437 11.60 -16.01 8.59
CA CYS A 437 11.94 -16.37 7.22
C CYS A 437 10.90 -15.89 6.21
N LYS A 438 11.37 -15.68 4.98
CA LYS A 438 10.51 -15.66 3.81
C LYS A 438 10.33 -17.10 3.31
N VAL A 439 9.09 -17.57 3.24
CA VAL A 439 8.73 -18.94 2.85
C VAL A 439 7.96 -18.91 1.55
N ASN A 440 8.43 -19.65 0.56
CA ASN A 440 7.72 -19.87 -0.70
C ASN A 440 6.80 -21.09 -0.55
N VAL A 441 5.54 -20.94 -0.98
CA VAL A 441 4.58 -22.02 -1.12
C VAL A 441 4.23 -22.16 -2.59
N TYR A 442 4.33 -23.36 -3.12
CA TYR A 442 3.95 -23.68 -4.50
C TYR A 442 2.60 -24.42 -4.52
N THR A 443 1.69 -23.93 -5.33
CA THR A 443 0.36 -24.49 -5.56
C THR A 443 -0.02 -24.32 -7.02
N ASP A 444 -0.83 -25.20 -7.56
CA ASP A 444 -1.41 -25.07 -8.91
C ASP A 444 -2.77 -24.32 -8.90
N ASN A 445 -3.28 -23.99 -7.71
CA ASN A 445 -4.54 -23.30 -7.52
C ASN A 445 -4.38 -21.76 -7.54
N CYS A 446 -4.86 -21.12 -8.61
CA CYS A 446 -4.79 -19.67 -8.76
C CYS A 446 -5.59 -18.89 -7.71
N VAL A 447 -6.63 -19.48 -7.12
CA VAL A 447 -7.42 -18.83 -6.06
C VAL A 447 -6.61 -18.78 -4.77
N THR A 448 -5.98 -19.89 -4.39
CA THR A 448 -5.07 -19.99 -3.24
C THR A 448 -3.86 -19.07 -3.41
N LEU A 449 -3.23 -19.07 -4.59
CA LEU A 449 -2.15 -18.14 -4.94
C LEU A 449 -2.53 -16.68 -4.65
N ASN A 450 -3.67 -16.26 -5.19
CA ASN A 450 -4.14 -14.88 -5.04
C ASN A 450 -4.56 -14.58 -3.59
N ALA A 451 -5.21 -15.52 -2.90
CA ALA A 451 -5.64 -15.35 -1.52
C ALA A 451 -4.45 -15.12 -0.58
N VAL A 452 -3.42 -15.95 -0.68
CA VAL A 452 -2.21 -15.82 0.14
C VAL A 452 -1.45 -14.52 -0.16
N ASN A 453 -1.18 -14.22 -1.44
CA ASN A 453 -0.38 -13.06 -1.82
C ASN A 453 -1.11 -11.72 -1.58
N ARG A 454 -2.43 -11.68 -1.71
CA ARG A 454 -3.24 -10.48 -1.46
C ARG A 454 -3.73 -10.35 -0.02
N GLY A 455 -3.67 -11.44 0.77
CA GLY A 455 -4.25 -11.49 2.10
C GLY A 455 -5.78 -11.31 2.12
N ALA A 456 -6.47 -11.71 1.04
CA ALA A 456 -7.91 -11.51 0.91
C ALA A 456 -8.56 -12.56 -0.01
N ILE A 457 -9.75 -13.03 0.40
CA ILE A 457 -10.61 -13.93 -0.39
C ILE A 457 -12.07 -13.58 -0.12
N ARG A 458 -12.96 -13.77 -1.12
CA ARG A 458 -14.40 -13.43 -0.97
C ARG A 458 -15.18 -14.43 -0.12
N ASN A 459 -14.83 -15.70 -0.18
CA ASN A 459 -15.49 -16.75 0.58
C ASN A 459 -15.27 -16.55 2.09
N LYS A 460 -16.32 -16.65 2.89
CA LYS A 460 -16.27 -16.42 4.34
C LYS A 460 -15.36 -17.42 5.05
N LEU A 461 -15.52 -18.72 4.78
CA LEU A 461 -14.68 -19.77 5.37
C LEU A 461 -13.22 -19.58 4.95
N GLY A 462 -12.98 -19.29 3.67
CA GLY A 462 -11.65 -18.96 3.18
C GLY A 462 -11.03 -17.72 3.84
N SER A 463 -11.85 -16.71 4.13
CA SER A 463 -11.39 -15.51 4.86
C SER A 463 -10.99 -15.83 6.29
N ASP A 464 -11.73 -16.71 6.96
CA ASP A 464 -11.42 -17.16 8.34
C ASP A 464 -10.12 -17.98 8.36
N ILE A 465 -9.95 -18.93 7.43
CA ILE A 465 -8.68 -19.69 7.25
C ILE A 465 -7.50 -18.75 6.99
N LEU A 466 -7.68 -17.79 6.10
CA LEU A 466 -6.63 -16.85 5.75
C LEU A 466 -6.23 -15.95 6.92
N CYS A 467 -7.20 -15.57 7.76
CA CYS A 467 -6.95 -14.83 8.99
C CYS A 467 -6.06 -15.64 9.94
N ASP A 468 -6.37 -16.92 10.14
CA ASP A 468 -5.56 -17.81 10.98
C ASP A 468 -4.17 -18.03 10.43
N LEU A 469 -4.07 -18.26 9.14
CA LEU A 469 -2.80 -18.41 8.44
C LEU A 469 -1.90 -17.18 8.68
N LEU A 470 -2.45 -15.97 8.51
CA LEU A 470 -1.67 -14.74 8.69
C LEU A 470 -1.37 -14.41 10.14
N ILE A 471 -2.23 -14.84 11.10
CA ILE A 471 -1.90 -14.79 12.52
C ILE A 471 -0.69 -15.68 12.84
N ILE A 472 -0.70 -16.92 12.36
CA ILE A 472 0.44 -17.83 12.54
C ILE A 472 1.71 -17.22 11.91
N CYS A 473 1.60 -16.72 10.68
CA CYS A 473 2.71 -16.03 10.02
C CYS A 473 3.23 -14.84 10.87
N SER A 474 2.34 -14.07 11.48
CA SER A 474 2.72 -12.95 12.35
C SER A 474 3.39 -13.40 13.63
N MET A 475 2.91 -14.48 14.24
CA MET A 475 3.48 -15.05 15.49
C MET A 475 4.92 -15.55 15.31
N TYR A 476 5.19 -16.15 14.17
CA TYR A 476 6.51 -16.70 13.85
C TYR A 476 7.35 -15.77 12.97
N ASN A 477 6.81 -14.58 12.65
CA ASN A 477 7.47 -13.63 11.78
C ASN A 477 7.84 -14.24 10.42
N ILE A 478 6.85 -14.84 9.76
CA ILE A 478 6.97 -15.50 8.45
C ILE A 478 6.39 -14.57 7.38
N LYS A 479 7.14 -14.30 6.32
CA LYS A 479 6.61 -13.73 5.08
C LYS A 479 6.28 -14.86 4.11
N LEU A 480 5.01 -15.22 4.03
CA LEU A 480 4.54 -16.25 3.11
C LEU A 480 4.37 -15.65 1.71
N CYS A 481 4.90 -16.33 0.70
CA CYS A 481 4.77 -15.97 -0.71
C CYS A 481 4.27 -17.20 -1.48
N ALA A 482 3.09 -17.11 -2.06
CA ALA A 482 2.58 -18.19 -2.92
C ALA A 482 3.10 -18.02 -4.36
N ASN A 483 3.48 -19.12 -4.97
CA ASN A 483 3.95 -19.22 -6.35
C ASN A 483 3.12 -20.25 -7.09
N TRP A 484 2.83 -20.00 -8.35
CA TRP A 484 2.08 -20.94 -9.17
C TRP A 484 3.02 -21.93 -9.83
N ILE A 485 2.58 -23.21 -9.88
CA ILE A 485 3.22 -24.26 -10.68
C ILE A 485 2.15 -25.00 -11.49
N PRO A 486 2.48 -25.54 -12.67
CA PRO A 486 1.56 -26.40 -13.39
C PRO A 486 1.22 -27.66 -12.59
N SER A 487 -0.03 -28.13 -12.64
CA SER A 487 -0.47 -29.37 -11.95
C SER A 487 0.42 -30.57 -12.28
N LYS A 488 0.88 -30.69 -13.54
CA LYS A 488 1.83 -31.73 -13.97
C LYS A 488 3.18 -31.68 -13.23
N SER A 489 3.55 -30.53 -12.66
CA SER A 489 4.77 -30.34 -11.89
C SER A 489 4.55 -30.52 -10.39
N ASN A 490 3.29 -30.45 -9.91
CA ASN A 490 2.92 -30.60 -8.49
C ASN A 490 2.76 -32.07 -8.05
N LYS A 491 3.47 -33.00 -8.71
CA LYS A 491 3.30 -34.45 -8.53
C LYS A 491 3.47 -34.92 -7.08
N LEU A 492 4.39 -34.33 -6.33
CA LEU A 492 4.65 -34.72 -4.95
C LEU A 492 3.43 -34.44 -4.07
N ALA A 493 2.93 -33.21 -4.07
CA ALA A 493 1.80 -32.82 -3.26
C ALA A 493 0.50 -33.51 -3.72
N ASP A 494 0.27 -33.66 -5.04
CA ASP A 494 -0.87 -34.41 -5.59
C ASP A 494 -0.85 -35.87 -5.13
N SER A 495 0.31 -36.53 -5.17
CA SER A 495 0.45 -37.91 -4.68
C SER A 495 0.15 -38.04 -3.20
N ILE A 496 0.61 -37.08 -2.38
CA ILE A 496 0.31 -37.05 -0.94
C ILE A 496 -1.18 -36.80 -0.72
N SER A 497 -1.82 -35.88 -1.45
CA SER A 497 -3.26 -35.55 -1.29
C SER A 497 -4.19 -36.74 -1.56
N ARG A 498 -3.69 -37.77 -2.27
CA ARG A 498 -4.41 -39.01 -2.68
C ARG A 498 -3.95 -40.26 -1.95
N MET A 499 -3.17 -40.16 -0.90
CA MET A 499 -2.56 -41.30 -0.19
C MET A 499 -3.53 -42.39 0.24
N HIS A 500 -4.78 -42.04 0.52
CA HIS A 500 -5.81 -43.02 0.93
C HIS A 500 -6.40 -43.83 -0.24
N VAL A 501 -6.10 -43.44 -1.49
CA VAL A 501 -6.66 -44.04 -2.70
C VAL A 501 -5.63 -44.88 -3.48
N LEU A 502 -4.34 -44.63 -3.28
CA LEU A 502 -3.28 -45.22 -4.10
C LEU A 502 -2.26 -46.01 -3.28
N PRO A 503 -1.83 -47.22 -3.78
CA PRO A 503 -0.75 -48.00 -3.16
C PRO A 503 0.63 -47.32 -3.23
N TYR A 504 0.70 -46.12 -3.76
CA TYR A 504 1.94 -45.32 -3.91
C TYR A 504 2.52 -44.78 -2.58
N ALA A 505 1.80 -44.86 -1.48
CA ALA A 505 2.27 -44.46 -0.15
C ALA A 505 3.61 -45.14 0.23
N THR A 506 3.83 -46.38 -0.23
CA THR A 506 5.04 -47.15 0.06
C THR A 506 6.29 -46.60 -0.62
N PHE A 507 6.16 -45.92 -1.76
CA PHE A 507 7.33 -45.47 -2.53
C PHE A 507 7.94 -44.15 -1.99
N VAL A 508 7.13 -43.28 -1.41
CA VAL A 508 7.58 -41.99 -0.84
C VAL A 508 8.21 -42.19 0.54
N PHE A 509 7.75 -43.21 1.30
CA PHE A 509 8.22 -43.49 2.66
C PHE A 509 9.70 -43.89 2.78
N HIS A 510 10.27 -44.52 1.78
CA HIS A 510 11.63 -45.06 1.85
C HIS A 510 12.77 -44.07 1.60
N ARG A 511 12.49 -42.80 1.24
CA ARG A 511 13.52 -41.78 0.98
C ARG A 511 13.53 -40.57 1.96
N CYS A 512 12.62 -40.50 2.90
CA CYS A 512 12.60 -39.41 3.89
C CYS A 512 13.48 -39.75 5.11
N ARG A 513 14.61 -39.06 5.27
CA ARG A 513 15.32 -39.04 6.53
C ARG A 513 14.66 -38.02 7.45
N PHE A 514 14.15 -38.48 8.59
CA PHE A 514 13.61 -37.60 9.64
C PHE A 514 14.78 -36.87 10.31
N THR A 515 14.73 -35.53 10.34
CA THR A 515 15.56 -34.72 11.23
C THR A 515 14.64 -34.08 12.27
N ASP A 516 14.96 -34.32 13.55
CA ASP A 516 14.27 -33.74 14.69
C ASP A 516 14.34 -32.21 14.67
N PHE A 517 13.19 -31.56 14.50
CA PHE A 517 13.03 -30.13 14.70
C PHE A 517 12.47 -29.87 16.11
N SER A 518 13.30 -30.03 17.14
CA SER A 518 12.93 -29.66 18.50
C SER A 518 13.35 -28.22 18.80
N TYR A 519 12.39 -27.29 18.80
CA TYR A 519 12.55 -25.98 19.43
C TYR A 519 11.35 -25.67 20.34
N HIS A 520 11.64 -25.56 21.62
CA HIS A 520 10.68 -25.15 22.64
C HIS A 520 10.35 -23.65 22.50
N VAL A 521 9.12 -23.33 22.14
CA VAL A 521 8.53 -21.99 22.34
C VAL A 521 7.68 -22.06 23.61
N SER A 522 7.75 -21.04 24.45
CA SER A 522 6.92 -20.99 25.65
C SER A 522 5.44 -21.11 25.27
N GLN A 523 4.85 -22.25 25.54
CA GLN A 523 3.48 -22.61 25.19
C GLN A 523 2.41 -21.71 25.83
N SER A 524 2.76 -20.91 26.85
CA SER A 524 1.81 -20.08 27.58
C SER A 524 1.24 -18.92 26.79
N SER A 525 2.06 -18.18 26.02
CA SER A 525 1.58 -17.05 25.21
C SER A 525 0.79 -17.51 23.98
N TYR A 526 1.14 -18.66 23.42
CA TYR A 526 0.44 -19.27 22.28
C TYR A 526 -0.95 -19.76 22.67
N LYS A 527 -1.05 -20.55 23.78
CA LYS A 527 -2.36 -21.02 24.30
C LYS A 527 -3.29 -19.86 24.65
N TYR A 528 -2.76 -18.80 25.26
CA TYR A 528 -3.56 -17.63 25.63
C TYR A 528 -4.12 -16.87 24.42
N LEU A 529 -3.30 -16.58 23.42
CA LEU A 529 -3.73 -15.87 22.20
C LEU A 529 -4.69 -16.71 21.38
N LEU A 530 -4.45 -18.01 21.24
CA LEU A 530 -5.37 -18.92 20.58
C LEU A 530 -6.67 -19.08 21.38
N GLN A 531 -6.63 -19.21 22.71
CA GLN A 531 -7.85 -19.29 23.54
C GLN A 531 -8.68 -18.02 23.48
N GLN A 532 -8.06 -16.84 23.52
CA GLN A 532 -8.74 -15.56 23.31
C GLN A 532 -9.35 -15.46 21.90
N TRP A 533 -8.66 -15.93 20.90
CA TRP A 533 -9.14 -15.99 19.54
C TRP A 533 -10.25 -17.03 19.38
N TYR A 534 -10.09 -18.25 19.90
CA TYR A 534 -11.07 -19.34 19.85
C TYR A 534 -12.35 -19.02 20.61
N SER A 535 -12.28 -18.38 21.77
CA SER A 535 -13.47 -17.98 22.54
C SER A 535 -14.35 -16.93 21.85
N LYS A 536 -13.83 -16.25 20.82
CA LYS A 536 -14.52 -15.15 20.13
C LYS A 536 -14.93 -15.49 18.69
N ARG A 537 -14.75 -16.72 18.25
CA ARG A 537 -14.94 -17.12 16.85
C ARG A 537 -16.27 -17.74 16.49
N PRO A 538 -16.70 -17.60 15.20
CA PRO A 538 -17.85 -18.35 14.70
C PRO A 538 -17.49 -19.82 14.38
N TYR A 539 -18.37 -20.65 14.73
CA TYR A 539 -18.83 -22.05 14.53
C TYR A 539 -17.97 -23.11 13.81
N TRP A 540 -16.96 -22.83 13.01
CA TRP A 540 -16.23 -23.88 12.29
C TRP A 540 -15.12 -24.54 13.13
N ILE A 541 -14.63 -23.85 14.17
CA ILE A 541 -13.61 -24.36 15.09
C ILE A 541 -14.23 -25.28 16.15
N GLU A 542 -15.49 -25.06 16.54
CA GLU A 542 -16.18 -25.92 17.51
C GLU A 542 -16.41 -27.35 17.00
N LYS A 543 -16.26 -27.57 15.68
CA LYS A 543 -16.41 -28.89 15.04
C LYS A 543 -15.10 -29.58 14.68
N CYS A 544 -13.96 -28.92 14.86
CA CYS A 544 -12.65 -29.53 14.72
C CYS A 544 -12.16 -29.90 16.12
N ASN A 545 -12.27 -31.15 16.52
CA ASN A 545 -11.54 -31.66 17.67
C ASN A 545 -10.06 -31.57 17.37
N VAL A 546 -9.47 -30.40 17.61
CA VAL A 546 -8.03 -30.23 17.63
C VAL A 546 -7.59 -30.67 19.01
N THR A 547 -7.48 -31.96 19.21
CA THR A 547 -6.65 -32.49 20.27
C THR A 547 -5.20 -32.26 19.88
N ASP A 548 -4.48 -31.55 20.74
CA ASP A 548 -3.07 -31.17 20.89
C ASP A 548 -2.06 -31.49 19.79
#